data_c15fff2faa7ed7fb545796a8008804cc
#
_entry.id   c15fff2faa7ed7fb545796a8008804cc
#
_cell.length_a   1.000
_cell.length_b   1.000
_cell.length_c   1.000
_cell.angle_alpha   90.00
_cell.angle_beta   90.00
_cell.angle_gamma   90.00
#
_symmetry.space_group_name_H-M   'P 1'
#
loop_
_entity.id
_entity.type
_entity.pdbx_description
1 polymer ?
#
loop_
_entity_poly.entity_id
_entity_poly.type
_entity_poly.pdbx_seq_one_letter_code
_entity_poly.pdbx_strand_id
1 'polypeptide(L)'
;MIELQHLTKRFATQGGTVVALNDINLTIQDGDIYGIIGMSGAGKSTLVRCINMLERPDEGKVVVNGRQMQELSAAELRAARRGITMIFQQFNLLMQRTCLRNIMFPMELAKVPKEKAEARARELLELVG
;
A
#
# COMPACT_ATOMS: atom_id res chain seq x y z
N MET A 1 6.15 4.81 11.92
CA MET A 1 5.58 6.17 11.79
C MET A 1 5.39 6.52 10.33
N ILE A 2 4.28 7.16 9.97
CA ILE A 2 3.97 7.66 8.62
C ILE A 2 3.71 9.15 8.71
N GLU A 3 4.34 9.94 7.84
CA GLU A 3 4.13 11.38 7.75
C GLU A 3 3.78 11.76 6.31
N LEU A 4 2.73 12.54 6.15
CA LEU A 4 2.34 13.18 4.90
C LEU A 4 2.49 14.68 5.08
N GLN A 5 3.23 15.33 4.19
CA GLN A 5 3.53 16.75 4.27
C GLN A 5 3.10 17.41 2.97
N HIS A 6 2.11 18.30 3.03
CA HIS A 6 1.57 19.07 1.90
C HIS A 6 1.20 18.20 0.69
N LEU A 7 0.62 17.02 0.95
CA LEU A 7 0.37 16.01 -0.07
C LEU A 7 -0.79 16.43 -0.97
N THR A 8 -0.51 16.59 -2.25
CA THR A 8 -1.51 16.92 -3.27
C THR A 8 -1.48 15.90 -4.40
N LYS A 9 -2.65 15.46 -4.84
CA LYS A 9 -2.81 14.56 -5.98
C LYS A 9 -3.96 15.02 -6.88
N ARG A 10 -3.68 15.14 -8.18
CA ARG A 10 -4.62 15.52 -9.22
C ARG A 10 -4.73 14.42 -10.26
N PHE A 11 -5.91 14.26 -10.82
CA PHE A 11 -6.15 13.37 -11.95
C PHE A 11 -6.74 14.15 -13.12
N ALA A 12 -6.17 13.97 -14.31
CA ALA A 12 -6.76 14.46 -15.54
C ALA A 12 -7.97 13.60 -15.91
N THR A 13 -9.09 14.23 -16.22
CA THR A 13 -10.33 13.58 -16.68
C THR A 13 -10.80 14.23 -17.97
N GLN A 14 -11.76 13.61 -18.66
CA GLN A 14 -12.37 14.21 -19.85
C GLN A 14 -13.06 15.57 -19.59
N GLY A 15 -13.48 15.81 -18.34
CA GLY A 15 -14.13 17.07 -17.92
C GLY A 15 -13.19 18.08 -17.28
N GLY A 16 -11.85 17.82 -17.28
CA GLY A 16 -10.86 18.70 -16.65
C GLY A 16 -10.01 17.97 -15.61
N THR A 17 -9.46 18.73 -14.67
CA THR A 17 -8.62 18.19 -13.60
C THR A 17 -9.43 18.03 -12.31
N VAL A 18 -9.39 16.83 -11.72
CA VAL A 18 -9.97 16.54 -10.40
C VAL A 18 -8.86 16.50 -9.36
N VAL A 19 -9.00 17.32 -8.33
CA VAL A 19 -8.08 17.31 -7.17
C VAL A 19 -8.59 16.26 -6.19
N ALA A 20 -7.92 15.12 -6.11
CA ALA A 20 -8.28 14.02 -5.22
C ALA A 20 -7.75 14.22 -3.80
N LEU A 21 -6.56 14.80 -3.66
CA LEU A 21 -5.94 15.19 -2.40
C LEU A 21 -5.47 16.64 -2.54
N ASN A 22 -5.73 17.45 -1.54
CA ASN A 22 -5.35 18.87 -1.55
C ASN A 22 -4.69 19.24 -0.22
N ASP A 23 -3.38 19.45 -0.25
CA ASP A 23 -2.55 19.90 0.88
C ASP A 23 -2.75 19.07 2.16
N ILE A 24 -2.73 17.75 2.04
CA ILE A 24 -2.94 16.86 3.17
C ILE A 24 -1.68 16.83 4.05
N ASN A 25 -1.87 17.14 5.31
CA ASN A 25 -0.85 17.05 6.35
C ASN A 25 -1.33 16.08 7.43
N LEU A 26 -0.56 15.02 7.69
CA LEU A 26 -0.96 13.93 8.56
C LEU A 26 0.25 13.22 9.14
N THR A 27 0.19 12.87 10.43
CA THR A 27 1.15 12.01 11.08
C THR A 27 0.44 10.85 11.77
N ILE A 28 0.87 9.62 11.49
CA ILE A 28 0.39 8.39 12.12
C ILE A 28 1.58 7.79 12.89
N GLN A 29 1.42 7.64 14.20
CA GLN A 29 2.48 7.10 15.05
C GLN A 29 2.59 5.59 14.95
N ASP A 30 3.70 5.04 15.38
CA ASP A 30 3.86 3.60 15.50
C ASP A 30 2.88 3.04 16.55
N GLY A 31 2.20 1.96 16.19
CA GLY A 31 1.19 1.33 17.05
C GLY A 31 -0.21 1.90 16.94
N ASP A 32 -0.40 3.01 16.22
CA ASP A 32 -1.73 3.59 16.03
C ASP A 32 -2.63 2.72 15.15
N ILE A 33 -3.92 2.72 15.49
CA ILE A 33 -5.01 2.33 14.59
C ILE A 33 -5.68 3.61 14.12
N TYR A 34 -5.41 4.00 12.89
CA TYR A 34 -5.86 5.26 12.33
C TYR A 34 -7.02 5.09 11.36
N GLY A 35 -8.15 5.73 11.63
CA GLY A 35 -9.36 5.68 10.80
C GLY A 35 -9.43 6.83 9.79
N ILE A 36 -9.65 6.51 8.51
CA ILE A 36 -9.88 7.48 7.44
C ILE A 36 -11.33 7.35 6.98
N ILE A 37 -12.14 8.35 7.29
CA ILE A 37 -13.57 8.39 6.95
C ILE A 37 -13.86 9.46 5.91
N GLY A 38 -14.94 9.30 5.18
CA GLY A 38 -15.41 10.25 4.17
C GLY A 38 -16.35 9.60 3.16
N MET A 39 -17.05 10.42 2.40
CA MET A 39 -17.96 9.96 1.35
C MET A 39 -17.23 9.19 0.24
N SER A 40 -17.99 8.48 -0.61
CA SER A 40 -17.42 7.87 -1.82
C SER A 40 -16.83 8.98 -2.71
N GLY A 41 -15.65 8.72 -3.27
CA GLY A 41 -14.92 9.69 -4.08
C GLY A 41 -14.12 10.75 -3.29
N ALA A 42 -14.15 10.75 -1.95
CA ALA A 42 -13.41 11.73 -1.12
C ALA A 42 -11.88 11.57 -1.10
N GLY A 43 -11.29 10.71 -1.95
CA GLY A 43 -9.84 10.55 -2.03
C GLY A 43 -9.22 9.54 -1.06
N LYS A 44 -9.99 8.85 -0.21
CA LYS A 44 -9.46 7.89 0.78
C LYS A 44 -8.53 6.83 0.17
N SER A 45 -8.99 6.16 -0.88
CA SER A 45 -8.18 5.13 -1.56
C SER A 45 -6.95 5.74 -2.24
N THR A 46 -7.05 6.96 -2.75
CA THR A 46 -5.91 7.70 -3.32
C THR A 46 -4.87 7.99 -2.25
N LEU A 47 -5.31 8.42 -1.06
CA LEU A 47 -4.42 8.69 0.06
C LEU A 47 -3.62 7.43 0.46
N VAL A 48 -4.31 6.31 0.66
CA VAL A 48 -3.66 5.03 1.01
C VAL A 48 -2.70 4.57 -0.10
N ARG A 49 -3.07 4.76 -1.38
CA ARG A 49 -2.19 4.44 -2.51
C ARG A 49 -0.99 5.36 -2.62
N CYS A 50 -1.08 6.61 -2.17
CA CYS A 50 0.08 7.50 -2.09
C CYS A 50 1.06 7.06 -1.00
N ILE A 51 0.59 6.56 0.14
CA ILE A 51 1.47 6.09 1.23
C ILE A 51 2.40 4.98 0.74
N ASN A 52 1.91 4.03 -0.04
CA ASN A 52 2.72 2.93 -0.58
C ASN A 52 3.28 3.21 -1.99
N MET A 53 3.12 4.44 -2.50
CA MET A 53 3.57 4.88 -3.82
C MET A 53 2.98 4.08 -4.99
N LEU A 54 1.82 3.46 -4.83
CA LEU A 54 1.03 2.94 -5.97
C LEU A 54 0.48 4.10 -6.80
N GLU A 55 0.17 5.22 -6.16
CA GLU A 55 -0.04 6.52 -6.79
C GLU A 55 1.07 7.47 -6.35
N ARG A 56 1.74 8.11 -7.32
CA ARG A 56 2.70 9.16 -6.98
C ARG A 56 1.97 10.48 -6.76
N PRO A 57 2.19 11.15 -5.63
CA PRO A 57 1.67 12.50 -5.42
C PRO A 57 2.28 13.47 -6.44
N ASP A 58 1.54 14.52 -6.77
CA ASP A 58 2.03 15.59 -7.64
C ASP A 58 2.85 16.61 -6.85
N GLU A 59 2.49 16.82 -5.57
CA GLU A 59 3.20 17.71 -4.65
C GLU A 59 3.27 17.09 -3.26
N GLY A 60 4.17 17.60 -2.43
CA GLY A 60 4.35 17.19 -1.05
C GLY A 60 5.25 15.98 -0.88
N LYS A 61 5.28 15.44 0.34
CA LYS A 61 6.17 14.36 0.73
C LYS A 61 5.41 13.24 1.45
N VAL A 62 5.84 12.02 1.18
CA VAL A 62 5.41 10.82 1.91
C VAL A 62 6.66 10.25 2.60
N VAL A 63 6.65 10.25 3.93
CA VAL A 63 7.74 9.70 4.74
C VAL A 63 7.22 8.49 5.51
N VAL A 64 7.86 7.36 5.34
CA VAL A 64 7.53 6.12 6.06
C VAL A 64 8.78 5.62 6.76
N ASN A 65 8.70 5.49 8.07
CA ASN A 65 9.83 5.08 8.93
C ASN A 65 11.10 5.90 8.67
N GLY A 66 10.94 7.23 8.57
CA GLY A 66 12.03 8.17 8.33
C GLY A 66 12.57 8.20 6.90
N ARG A 67 11.98 7.46 5.96
CA ARG A 67 12.40 7.45 4.55
C ARG A 67 11.40 8.19 3.68
N GLN A 68 11.86 9.16 2.91
CA GLN A 68 11.03 9.82 1.91
C GLN A 68 10.83 8.88 0.70
N MET A 69 9.58 8.45 0.53
CA MET A 69 9.23 7.38 -0.41
C MET A 69 9.44 7.77 -1.88
N GLN A 70 9.32 9.04 -2.22
CA GLN A 70 9.51 9.56 -3.59
C GLN A 70 10.97 9.49 -4.05
N GLU A 71 11.93 9.55 -3.12
CA GLU A 71 13.37 9.57 -3.40
C GLU A 71 13.97 8.18 -3.56
N LEU A 72 13.20 7.15 -3.18
CA LEU A 72 13.66 5.78 -3.27
C LEU A 72 13.78 5.32 -4.73
N SER A 73 14.87 4.64 -5.03
CA SER A 73 15.02 3.89 -6.28
C SER A 73 13.96 2.80 -6.40
N ALA A 74 13.75 2.28 -7.60
CA ALA A 74 12.78 1.21 -7.83
C ALA A 74 13.06 -0.05 -6.98
N ALA A 75 14.32 -0.35 -6.70
CA ALA A 75 14.71 -1.49 -5.86
C ALA A 75 14.40 -1.23 -4.38
N GLU A 76 14.74 -0.04 -3.88
CA GLU A 76 14.46 0.38 -2.51
C GLU A 76 12.96 0.51 -2.25
N LEU A 77 12.20 1.04 -3.21
CA LEU A 77 10.75 1.14 -3.11
C LEU A 77 10.09 -0.26 -3.03
N ARG A 78 10.57 -1.23 -3.83
CA ARG A 78 10.12 -2.63 -3.70
C ARG A 78 10.46 -3.22 -2.33
N ALA A 79 11.62 -2.90 -1.79
CA ALA A 79 12.02 -3.34 -0.45
C ALA A 79 11.14 -2.69 0.63
N ALA A 80 10.88 -1.37 0.56
CA ALA A 80 10.03 -0.64 1.48
C ALA A 80 8.58 -1.18 1.49
N ARG A 81 8.02 -1.50 0.32
CA ARG A 81 6.68 -2.07 0.18
C ARG A 81 6.49 -3.45 0.82
N ARG A 82 7.56 -4.19 1.11
CA ARG A 82 7.46 -5.44 1.88
C ARG A 82 6.99 -5.21 3.32
N GLY A 83 7.28 -4.02 3.86
CA GLY A 83 6.82 -3.60 5.19
C GLY A 83 5.50 -2.83 5.18
N ILE A 84 4.93 -2.56 4.01
CA ILE A 84 3.66 -1.82 3.86
C ILE A 84 2.66 -2.75 3.17
N THR A 85 1.89 -3.50 3.93
CA THR A 85 0.87 -4.39 3.38
C THR A 85 -0.42 -3.64 3.11
N MET A 86 -1.19 -4.10 2.12
CA MET A 86 -2.46 -3.48 1.74
C MET A 86 -3.52 -4.56 1.50
N ILE A 87 -4.69 -4.38 2.10
CA ILE A 87 -5.89 -5.16 1.77
C ILE A 87 -6.71 -4.34 0.78
N PHE A 88 -6.86 -4.86 -0.43
CA PHE A 88 -7.60 -4.19 -1.51
C PHE A 88 -9.10 -4.45 -1.38
N GLN A 89 -9.92 -3.54 -1.91
CA GLN A 89 -11.38 -3.73 -2.00
C GLN A 89 -11.77 -4.92 -2.89
N GLN A 90 -10.99 -5.20 -3.92
CA GLN A 90 -11.11 -6.39 -4.76
C GLN A 90 -10.06 -7.41 -4.31
N PHE A 91 -10.34 -8.68 -4.54
CA PHE A 91 -9.47 -9.77 -4.06
C PHE A 91 -8.05 -9.72 -4.62
N ASN A 92 -7.87 -9.19 -5.84
CA ASN A 92 -6.57 -9.05 -6.54
C ASN A 92 -5.76 -10.36 -6.56
N LEU A 93 -6.47 -11.48 -6.69
CA LEU A 93 -5.84 -12.78 -6.77
C LEU A 93 -5.23 -13.02 -8.15
N LEU A 94 -4.10 -13.70 -8.17
CA LEU A 94 -3.51 -14.22 -9.39
C LEU A 94 -4.31 -15.46 -9.82
N MET A 95 -5.21 -15.27 -10.81
CA MET A 95 -6.17 -16.30 -11.22
C MET A 95 -5.50 -17.55 -11.81
N GLN A 96 -4.26 -17.46 -12.27
CA GLN A 96 -3.47 -18.60 -12.76
C GLN A 96 -2.83 -19.42 -11.64
N ARG A 97 -3.01 -19.00 -10.38
CA ARG A 97 -2.46 -19.67 -9.20
C ARG A 97 -3.57 -20.23 -8.31
N THR A 98 -3.28 -21.32 -7.63
CA THR A 98 -4.14 -21.84 -6.59
C THR A 98 -4.20 -20.88 -5.40
N CYS A 99 -5.20 -21.04 -4.51
CA CYS A 99 -5.32 -20.26 -3.28
C CYS A 99 -4.01 -20.33 -2.46
N LEU A 100 -3.50 -21.53 -2.20
CA LEU A 100 -2.25 -21.75 -1.48
C LEU A 100 -1.07 -20.97 -2.12
N ARG A 101 -0.93 -21.01 -3.45
CA ARG A 101 0.13 -20.30 -4.16
C ARG A 101 -0.04 -18.78 -4.15
N ASN A 102 -1.26 -18.27 -4.09
CA ASN A 102 -1.52 -16.84 -3.88
C ASN A 102 -1.01 -16.40 -2.51
N ILE A 103 -1.26 -17.19 -1.46
CA ILE A 103 -0.78 -16.89 -0.10
C ILE A 103 0.75 -17.01 -0.02
N MET A 104 1.34 -17.97 -0.71
CA MET A 104 2.80 -18.14 -0.76
C MET A 104 3.51 -17.03 -1.54
N PHE A 105 2.84 -16.35 -2.46
CA PHE A 105 3.46 -15.42 -3.40
C PHE A 105 4.29 -14.31 -2.76
N PRO A 106 3.84 -13.60 -1.71
CA PRO A 106 4.66 -12.59 -1.02
C PRO A 106 5.93 -13.20 -0.40
N MET A 107 5.84 -14.42 0.11
CA MET A 107 6.97 -15.16 0.69
C MET A 107 7.96 -15.61 -0.40
N GLU A 108 7.47 -16.02 -1.58
CA GLU A 108 8.30 -16.30 -2.76
C GLU A 108 9.11 -15.05 -3.18
N LEU A 109 8.46 -13.88 -3.23
CA LEU A 109 9.13 -12.61 -3.53
C LEU A 109 10.17 -12.22 -2.47
N ALA A 110 9.94 -12.60 -1.23
CA ALA A 110 10.88 -12.41 -0.12
C ALA A 110 11.99 -13.48 -0.09
N LYS A 111 12.01 -14.41 -1.05
CA LYS A 111 12.98 -15.52 -1.14
C LYS A 111 12.94 -16.47 0.07
N VAL A 112 11.79 -16.61 0.71
CA VAL A 112 11.58 -17.62 1.75
C VAL A 112 11.64 -19.01 1.11
N PRO A 113 12.35 -19.99 1.71
CA PRO A 113 12.38 -21.36 1.21
C PRO A 113 10.97 -21.93 1.03
N LYS A 114 10.73 -22.64 -0.07
CA LYS A 114 9.40 -23.12 -0.49
C LYS A 114 8.69 -23.90 0.62
N GLU A 115 9.38 -24.80 1.30
CA GLU A 115 8.80 -25.61 2.38
C GLU A 115 8.30 -24.75 3.55
N LYS A 116 9.06 -23.73 3.94
CA LYS A 116 8.67 -22.78 4.98
C LYS A 116 7.49 -21.92 4.55
N ALA A 117 7.51 -21.45 3.29
CA ALA A 117 6.41 -20.66 2.73
C ALA A 117 5.11 -21.48 2.65
N GLU A 118 5.20 -22.75 2.25
CA GLU A 118 4.04 -23.64 2.18
C GLU A 118 3.49 -23.95 3.58
N ALA A 119 4.34 -24.31 4.54
CA ALA A 119 3.93 -24.56 5.91
C ALA A 119 3.22 -23.33 6.52
N ARG A 120 3.78 -22.15 6.35
CA ARG A 120 3.17 -20.90 6.83
C ARG A 120 1.84 -20.59 6.12
N ALA A 121 1.76 -20.83 4.82
CA ALA A 121 0.53 -20.59 4.06
C ALA A 121 -0.60 -21.53 4.52
N ARG A 122 -0.31 -22.79 4.83
CA ARG A 122 -1.29 -23.76 5.38
C ARG A 122 -1.77 -23.34 6.77
N GLU A 123 -0.84 -22.96 7.65
CA GLU A 123 -1.16 -22.43 8.98
C GLU A 123 -2.12 -21.21 8.90
N LEU A 124 -1.85 -20.28 7.97
CA LEU A 124 -2.71 -19.11 7.77
C LEU A 124 -4.09 -19.48 7.22
N LEU A 125 -4.19 -20.48 6.35
CA LEU A 125 -5.48 -20.99 5.88
C LEU A 125 -6.29 -21.62 7.02
N GLU A 126 -5.67 -22.39 7.88
CA GLU A 126 -6.32 -22.98 9.06
C GLU A 126 -6.79 -21.90 10.04
N LEU A 127 -6.03 -20.81 10.19
CA LEU A 127 -6.38 -19.70 11.08
C LEU A 127 -7.65 -18.96 10.64
N VAL A 128 -7.92 -18.88 9.34
CA VAL A 128 -9.05 -18.11 8.81
C VAL A 128 -10.25 -18.99 8.42
N GLY A 129 -10.15 -20.32 8.49
CA GLY A 129 -11.21 -21.31 8.22
C GLY A 129 -11.05 -21.95 6.83
#